data_1d4bc343e2b4b3aba01a3c0516b92216
#
_entry.id   1d4bc343e2b4b3aba01a3c0516b92216
#
_cell.length_a   1.000
_cell.length_b   1.000
_cell.length_c   1.000
_cell.angle_alpha   90.00
_cell.angle_beta   90.00
_cell.angle_gamma   90.00
#
_symmetry.space_group_name_H-M   'P 1'
#
loop_
_entity.id
_entity.type
_entity.pdbx_description
1 polymer ?
#
loop_
_entity_poly.entity_id
_entity_poly.type
_entity_poly.pdbx_seq_one_letter_code
_entity_poly.pdbx_strand_id
1 'polypeptide(L)'
;MTHRRAGLLLLLLLALLLPAALPARAGTEPPLSALTLVGPPVPIFRAQKDACDGADVPDASARAFREAGGGLALFGLHYRNRRLRGPDFDHLRIDCGVVLESGEKPDPAAYDDRSWITATWTEDGTAVAALLHHEYQANEHPGRCRSKVYLECWYNTITTAASRDGGARFTRTDPPAVVAAAPFRQEVDQGRHRGFFNPSNIVGDGRWRYVFVSTTGWERPGSDQAGGACLFRTDDPADPGRWRAWTGRGFTAAFPDPYRTPVKPAATCAAIAPFPAPVGAVVRHRGTGAWIAVFMAKAGGLFPQSGFYWTSSRDLLTWDAPRLLLAGPTLYDDPCGAGGGLIAYPSLLDPQAQGRNFDDVGDTALLTYATLRVEGCAITSDRDLVKRPVAIKVWP
;
A
#
# COMPACT_ATOMS: atom_id res chain seq x y z
N MET A 1 72.34 -31.44 -57.33
CA MET A 1 71.96 -30.74 -56.12
C MET A 1 70.78 -29.85 -56.47
N THR A 2 69.56 -30.30 -56.24
CA THR A 2 68.30 -29.67 -56.66
C THR A 2 67.40 -29.47 -55.43
N HIS A 3 67.22 -28.22 -55.05
CA HIS A 3 66.29 -27.84 -54.02
C HIS A 3 64.90 -27.64 -54.58
N ARG A 4 63.97 -28.50 -54.20
CA ARG A 4 62.51 -28.30 -54.40
C ARG A 4 61.98 -27.40 -53.29
N ARG A 5 61.35 -26.27 -53.64
CA ARG A 5 60.53 -25.42 -52.74
C ARG A 5 59.11 -25.93 -52.83
N ALA A 6 58.59 -26.34 -51.69
CA ALA A 6 57.17 -26.62 -51.51
C ALA A 6 56.44 -25.32 -51.05
N GLY A 7 55.52 -24.89 -51.90
CA GLY A 7 54.65 -23.76 -51.57
C GLY A 7 53.43 -24.21 -50.71
N LEU A 8 53.26 -23.62 -49.55
CA LEU A 8 52.12 -23.86 -48.68
C LEU A 8 51.00 -22.84 -49.00
N LEU A 9 49.93 -23.29 -49.57
CA LEU A 9 48.69 -22.48 -49.75
C LEU A 9 47.94 -22.42 -48.44
N LEU A 10 47.87 -21.19 -47.83
CA LEU A 10 47.07 -20.91 -46.68
C LEU A 10 45.64 -20.50 -47.14
N LEU A 11 44.65 -21.39 -47.01
CA LEU A 11 43.26 -21.09 -47.22
C LEU A 11 42.69 -20.37 -45.96
N LEU A 12 42.49 -19.08 -46.08
CA LEU A 12 41.75 -18.28 -45.08
C LEU A 12 40.25 -18.56 -45.22
N LEU A 13 39.69 -19.36 -44.33
CA LEU A 13 38.23 -19.46 -44.11
C LEU A 13 37.74 -18.23 -43.32
N LEU A 14 37.14 -17.27 -44.04
CA LEU A 14 36.38 -16.18 -43.43
C LEU A 14 35.04 -16.73 -42.91
N ALA A 15 34.96 -17.04 -41.62
CA ALA A 15 33.69 -17.36 -40.97
C ALA A 15 32.87 -16.05 -40.81
N LEU A 16 31.86 -15.86 -41.63
CA LEU A 16 30.84 -14.83 -41.46
C LEU A 16 30.07 -15.11 -40.18
N LEU A 17 30.43 -14.43 -39.10
CA LEU A 17 29.63 -14.32 -37.88
C LEU A 17 28.40 -13.43 -38.18
N LEU A 18 27.29 -14.06 -38.60
CA LEU A 18 25.98 -13.42 -38.56
C LEU A 18 25.61 -13.19 -37.11
N PRO A 19 25.27 -11.95 -36.69
CA PRO A 19 24.73 -11.72 -35.35
C PRO A 19 23.41 -12.49 -35.25
N ALA A 20 23.34 -13.48 -34.37
CA ALA A 20 22.09 -14.12 -34.01
C ALA A 20 21.18 -13.02 -33.41
N ALA A 21 20.18 -12.59 -34.17
CA ALA A 21 19.13 -11.74 -33.68
C ALA A 21 18.45 -12.49 -32.51
N LEU A 22 18.67 -12.03 -31.29
CA LEU A 22 17.90 -12.49 -30.14
C LEU A 22 16.43 -12.33 -30.52
N PRO A 23 15.58 -13.36 -30.32
CA PRO A 23 14.16 -13.23 -30.58
C PRO A 23 13.66 -12.08 -29.68
N ALA A 24 13.08 -11.07 -30.33
CA ALA A 24 12.32 -10.05 -29.62
C ALA A 24 11.34 -10.81 -28.72
N ARG A 25 11.46 -10.61 -27.41
CA ARG A 25 10.46 -11.12 -26.46
C ARG A 25 9.13 -10.57 -26.96
N ALA A 26 8.31 -11.43 -27.52
CA ALA A 26 6.93 -11.10 -27.84
C ALA A 26 6.34 -10.57 -26.55
N GLY A 27 6.06 -9.26 -26.49
CA GLY A 27 5.45 -8.62 -25.35
C GLY A 27 4.11 -9.32 -25.17
N THR A 28 3.99 -10.14 -24.13
CA THR A 28 2.70 -10.70 -23.77
C THR A 28 1.82 -9.52 -23.43
N GLU A 29 0.70 -9.36 -24.15
CA GLU A 29 -0.28 -8.33 -23.84
C GLU A 29 -0.60 -8.33 -22.35
N PRO A 30 -0.88 -7.14 -21.74
CA PRO A 30 -1.32 -7.06 -20.36
C PRO A 30 -2.50 -8.02 -20.14
N PRO A 31 -2.58 -8.70 -18.99
CA PRO A 31 -3.63 -9.71 -18.77
C PRO A 31 -5.05 -9.13 -18.77
N LEU A 32 -5.19 -7.82 -18.64
CA LEU A 32 -6.46 -7.11 -18.62
C LEU A 32 -6.46 -5.96 -19.63
N SER A 33 -7.61 -5.80 -20.35
CA SER A 33 -7.74 -4.77 -21.37
C SER A 33 -8.17 -3.42 -20.83
N ALA A 34 -9.07 -3.38 -19.83
CA ALA A 34 -9.53 -2.13 -19.23
C ALA A 34 -10.15 -2.32 -17.84
N LEU A 35 -10.04 -1.26 -17.02
CA LEU A 35 -10.93 -0.96 -15.90
C LEU A 35 -11.71 0.30 -16.23
N THR A 36 -13.04 0.26 -16.11
CA THR A 36 -13.94 1.36 -16.46
C THR A 36 -14.90 1.64 -15.33
N LEU A 37 -14.98 2.89 -14.90
CA LEU A 37 -15.96 3.33 -13.90
C LEU A 37 -17.37 3.34 -14.49
N VAL A 38 -18.35 2.90 -13.69
CA VAL A 38 -19.76 2.82 -14.09
C VAL A 38 -20.59 3.69 -13.14
N GLY A 39 -21.39 4.59 -13.70
CA GLY A 39 -22.28 5.46 -12.91
C GLY A 39 -21.57 6.49 -12.01
N PRO A 40 -22.32 7.23 -11.22
CA PRO A 40 -21.78 8.19 -10.25
C PRO A 40 -21.27 7.51 -8.98
N PRO A 41 -20.45 8.20 -8.16
CA PRO A 41 -20.12 7.72 -6.82
C PRO A 41 -21.33 7.76 -5.89
N VAL A 42 -21.38 6.80 -4.95
CA VAL A 42 -22.43 6.70 -3.93
C VAL A 42 -21.74 6.69 -2.54
N PRO A 43 -22.16 7.55 -1.60
CA PRO A 43 -21.58 7.56 -0.26
C PRO A 43 -21.85 6.25 0.50
N ILE A 44 -20.78 5.74 1.14
CA ILE A 44 -20.84 4.70 2.18
C ILE A 44 -20.95 5.37 3.56
N PHE A 45 -20.21 6.46 3.76
CA PHE A 45 -20.13 7.19 5.02
C PHE A 45 -19.87 8.68 4.73
N ARG A 46 -20.57 9.55 5.42
CA ARG A 46 -20.41 11.01 5.35
C ARG A 46 -20.00 11.52 6.72
N ALA A 47 -18.82 12.14 6.82
CA ALA A 47 -18.32 12.60 8.11
C ALA A 47 -19.27 13.60 8.79
N GLN A 48 -19.87 14.52 8.03
CA GLN A 48 -20.78 15.52 8.56
C GLN A 48 -22.13 14.98 9.07
N LYS A 49 -22.49 13.74 8.67
CA LYS A 49 -23.83 13.18 8.98
C LYS A 49 -23.77 11.92 9.83
N ASP A 50 -22.82 11.05 9.52
CA ASP A 50 -22.80 9.66 10.00
C ASP A 50 -21.79 9.46 11.14
N ALA A 51 -20.88 10.44 11.38
CA ALA A 51 -19.83 10.37 12.37
C ALA A 51 -20.37 10.29 13.81
N CYS A 52 -19.68 9.55 14.65
CA CYS A 52 -19.96 9.50 16.08
C CYS A 52 -19.33 10.70 16.81
N ASP A 53 -18.21 11.19 16.30
CA ASP A 53 -17.56 12.43 16.75
C ASP A 53 -16.75 13.06 15.61
N GLY A 54 -16.20 14.26 15.85
CA GLY A 54 -15.50 15.03 14.82
C GLY A 54 -14.18 14.42 14.34
N ALA A 55 -13.68 13.36 14.98
CA ALA A 55 -12.50 12.65 14.54
C ALA A 55 -12.81 11.54 13.50
N ASP A 56 -14.08 11.20 13.30
CA ASP A 56 -14.47 10.15 12.37
C ASP A 56 -14.49 10.67 10.93
N VAL A 57 -13.34 10.74 10.33
CA VAL A 57 -13.16 11.15 8.93
C VAL A 57 -12.50 10.02 8.13
N PRO A 58 -12.86 9.81 6.85
CA PRO A 58 -12.11 8.91 5.97
C PRO A 58 -10.68 9.39 5.80
N ASP A 59 -9.70 8.56 6.21
CA ASP A 59 -8.28 8.94 6.26
C ASP A 59 -7.33 7.78 5.93
N ALA A 60 -7.87 6.68 5.44
CA ALA A 60 -7.12 5.54 4.93
C ALA A 60 -7.90 4.83 3.83
N SER A 61 -7.19 4.05 3.00
CA SER A 61 -7.85 3.19 2.01
C SER A 61 -8.73 2.15 2.71
N ALA A 62 -9.96 1.97 2.23
CA ALA A 62 -10.91 1.05 2.83
C ALA A 62 -10.39 -0.40 2.83
N ARG A 63 -10.52 -1.06 3.98
CA ARG A 63 -10.18 -2.47 4.20
C ARG A 63 -11.38 -3.19 4.75
N ALA A 64 -11.74 -4.31 4.16
CA ALA A 64 -12.90 -5.07 4.59
C ALA A 64 -12.58 -6.54 4.80
N PHE A 65 -13.32 -7.17 5.68
CA PHE A 65 -13.38 -8.63 5.78
C PHE A 65 -14.78 -9.09 6.14
N ARG A 66 -15.08 -10.38 5.86
CA ARG A 66 -16.32 -11.02 6.29
C ARG A 66 -16.13 -11.61 7.69
N GLU A 67 -16.96 -11.17 8.61
CA GLU A 67 -17.05 -11.73 9.97
C GLU A 67 -17.50 -13.21 9.91
N ALA A 68 -17.31 -13.97 10.99
CA ALA A 68 -17.72 -15.36 11.07
C ALA A 68 -19.21 -15.55 10.78
N GLY A 69 -20.06 -14.61 11.18
CA GLY A 69 -21.50 -14.60 10.92
C GLY A 69 -21.91 -14.13 9.52
N GLY A 70 -20.95 -13.84 8.62
CA GLY A 70 -21.20 -13.43 7.22
C GLY A 70 -21.41 -11.93 7.04
N GLY A 71 -21.49 -11.12 8.10
CA GLY A 71 -21.51 -9.67 8.03
C GLY A 71 -20.16 -9.10 7.59
N LEU A 72 -20.15 -7.82 7.24
CA LEU A 72 -18.95 -7.08 6.84
C LEU A 72 -18.46 -6.20 7.97
N ALA A 73 -17.15 -6.20 8.17
CA ALA A 73 -16.42 -5.15 8.89
C ALA A 73 -15.56 -4.39 7.90
N LEU A 74 -15.62 -3.06 7.92
CA LEU A 74 -14.83 -2.17 7.06
C LEU A 74 -14.13 -1.12 7.91
N PHE A 75 -12.84 -0.91 7.62
CA PHE A 75 -11.95 0.10 8.20
C PHE A 75 -11.52 1.07 7.10
N GLY A 76 -11.22 2.31 7.44
CA GLY A 76 -10.81 3.36 6.50
C GLY A 76 -11.01 4.75 7.06
N LEU A 77 -11.35 4.83 8.37
CA LEU A 77 -11.48 6.09 9.08
C LEU A 77 -10.15 6.50 9.77
N HIS A 78 -10.19 7.46 10.65
CA HIS A 78 -9.07 8.08 11.33
C HIS A 78 -8.37 7.16 12.37
N TYR A 79 -7.25 7.60 12.96
CA TYR A 79 -6.45 6.82 13.93
C TYR A 79 -7.17 6.49 15.24
N ARG A 80 -8.32 7.12 15.52
CA ARG A 80 -9.25 6.69 16.54
C ARG A 80 -10.12 5.54 16.06
N ASN A 81 -9.56 4.57 15.46
CA ASN A 81 -10.13 3.48 14.70
C ASN A 81 -11.52 3.03 15.14
N ARG A 82 -12.51 3.30 14.29
CA ARG A 82 -13.84 2.72 14.35
C ARG A 82 -14.08 1.91 13.09
N ARG A 83 -15.01 0.98 13.15
CA ARG A 83 -15.39 0.16 12.00
C ARG A 83 -16.77 0.54 11.50
N LEU A 84 -17.00 0.35 10.23
CA LEU A 84 -18.33 0.27 9.67
C LEU A 84 -18.76 -1.20 9.60
N ARG A 85 -20.01 -1.51 9.94
CA ARG A 85 -20.56 -2.87 9.88
C ARG A 85 -21.87 -2.90 9.14
N GLY A 86 -22.19 -4.03 8.52
CA GLY A 86 -23.44 -4.28 7.82
C GLY A 86 -23.49 -5.64 7.14
N PRO A 87 -24.61 -6.03 6.57
CA PRO A 87 -24.71 -7.27 5.81
C PRO A 87 -24.01 -7.20 4.45
N ASP A 88 -23.90 -6.00 3.87
CA ASP A 88 -23.31 -5.72 2.57
C ASP A 88 -22.80 -4.28 2.48
N PHE A 89 -22.19 -3.89 1.34
CA PHE A 89 -21.64 -2.55 1.12
C PHE A 89 -22.71 -1.44 0.94
N ASP A 90 -23.97 -1.77 0.80
CA ASP A 90 -25.09 -0.81 0.71
C ASP A 90 -25.67 -0.47 2.08
N HIS A 91 -25.46 -1.33 3.06
CA HIS A 91 -26.06 -1.22 4.39
C HIS A 91 -24.99 -1.08 5.52
N LEU A 92 -23.81 -0.62 5.18
CA LEU A 92 -22.78 -0.31 6.19
C LEU A 92 -23.21 0.88 7.06
N ARG A 93 -22.96 0.76 8.37
CA ARG A 93 -23.13 1.82 9.36
C ARG A 93 -21.95 1.84 10.30
N ILE A 94 -21.58 3.03 10.76
CA ILE A 94 -20.53 3.17 11.74
C ILE A 94 -20.93 2.52 13.07
N ASP A 95 -20.00 1.75 13.63
CA ASP A 95 -20.06 1.29 15.02
C ASP A 95 -19.27 2.29 15.85
N CYS A 96 -19.96 3.01 16.76
CA CYS A 96 -19.36 4.09 17.56
C CYS A 96 -18.36 3.59 18.61
N GLY A 97 -18.24 2.28 18.82
CA GLY A 97 -17.20 1.69 19.65
C GLY A 97 -15.81 1.90 19.01
N VAL A 98 -14.86 2.46 19.79
CA VAL A 98 -13.46 2.54 19.38
C VAL A 98 -12.84 1.16 19.47
N VAL A 99 -12.37 0.63 18.35
CA VAL A 99 -11.82 -0.74 18.26
C VAL A 99 -10.32 -0.79 18.54
N LEU A 100 -9.63 0.33 18.31
CA LEU A 100 -8.21 0.53 18.62
C LEU A 100 -7.97 2.00 18.87
N GLU A 101 -7.39 2.34 20.02
CA GLU A 101 -7.04 3.70 20.41
C GLU A 101 -5.52 3.88 20.46
N SER A 102 -5.05 5.08 20.15
CA SER A 102 -3.66 5.50 20.27
C SER A 102 -3.46 6.34 21.50
N GLY A 103 -2.34 6.17 22.20
CA GLY A 103 -2.06 6.87 23.46
C GLY A 103 -1.37 8.23 23.30
N GLU A 104 -1.06 8.65 22.07
CA GLU A 104 -0.36 9.91 21.71
C GLU A 104 0.90 10.11 22.57
N LYS A 105 1.66 9.03 22.79
CA LYS A 105 2.83 9.03 23.67
C LYS A 105 4.01 9.77 23.04
N PRO A 106 4.69 10.65 23.81
CA PRO A 106 5.81 11.45 23.30
C PRO A 106 7.12 10.67 23.17
N ASP A 107 7.17 9.39 23.55
CA ASP A 107 8.33 8.53 23.36
C ASP A 107 8.21 7.75 22.05
N PRO A 108 9.07 7.99 21.05
CA PRO A 108 9.00 7.28 19.78
C PRO A 108 9.22 5.77 19.93
N ALA A 109 9.90 5.31 20.98
CA ALA A 109 10.10 3.89 21.26
C ALA A 109 8.82 3.19 21.77
N ALA A 110 7.81 3.94 22.18
CA ALA A 110 6.53 3.39 22.59
C ALA A 110 5.66 2.93 21.42
N TYR A 111 5.91 3.41 20.19
CA TYR A 111 5.10 3.13 19.00
C TYR A 111 3.59 3.32 19.23
N ASP A 112 3.23 4.33 20.01
CA ASP A 112 1.87 4.60 20.46
C ASP A 112 1.53 6.09 20.38
N ASP A 113 1.91 6.75 19.27
CA ASP A 113 1.46 8.11 18.98
C ASP A 113 0.14 8.02 18.20
N ARG A 114 0.14 7.81 16.90
CA ARG A 114 -1.07 7.66 16.08
C ARG A 114 -0.98 6.39 15.23
N SER A 115 -2.05 5.62 15.20
CA SER A 115 -2.05 4.34 14.48
C SER A 115 -3.37 4.09 13.78
N TRP A 116 -3.31 3.83 12.49
CA TRP A 116 -4.44 3.43 11.63
C TRP A 116 -4.41 1.94 11.37
N ILE A 117 -5.56 1.27 11.41
CA ILE A 117 -5.72 -0.09 10.87
C ILE A 117 -5.74 0.04 9.35
N THR A 118 -4.64 -0.36 8.69
CA THR A 118 -4.47 -0.19 7.24
C THR A 118 -4.43 -1.49 6.45
N ALA A 119 -4.31 -2.63 7.13
CA ALA A 119 -4.47 -3.95 6.52
C ALA A 119 -5.01 -4.93 7.54
N THR A 120 -5.86 -5.85 7.10
CA THR A 120 -6.42 -6.91 7.94
C THR A 120 -6.33 -8.25 7.21
N TRP A 121 -6.23 -9.34 8.00
CA TRP A 121 -6.31 -10.70 7.49
C TRP A 121 -6.99 -11.62 8.48
N THR A 122 -7.91 -12.42 8.00
CA THR A 122 -8.61 -13.44 8.81
C THR A 122 -8.90 -14.70 7.99
N GLU A 123 -8.76 -15.85 8.60
CA GLU A 123 -9.15 -17.12 7.98
C GLU A 123 -10.58 -17.55 8.38
N ASP A 124 -11.02 -17.17 9.58
CA ASP A 124 -12.27 -17.63 10.17
C ASP A 124 -13.32 -16.50 10.40
N GLY A 125 -12.91 -15.25 10.26
CA GLY A 125 -13.76 -14.07 10.52
C GLY A 125 -13.90 -13.72 12.01
N THR A 126 -13.17 -14.40 12.89
CA THR A 126 -13.14 -14.19 14.35
C THR A 126 -11.76 -13.70 14.80
N ALA A 127 -10.72 -14.48 14.49
CA ALA A 127 -9.34 -14.08 14.71
C ALA A 127 -8.87 -13.22 13.54
N VAL A 128 -8.48 -11.97 13.79
CA VAL A 128 -8.07 -11.00 12.78
C VAL A 128 -6.69 -10.47 13.12
N ALA A 129 -5.72 -10.69 12.22
CA ALA A 129 -4.44 -9.99 12.26
C ALA A 129 -4.57 -8.63 11.56
N ALA A 130 -3.94 -7.60 12.11
CA ALA A 130 -3.91 -6.28 11.52
C ALA A 130 -2.48 -5.73 11.43
N LEU A 131 -2.18 -5.05 10.31
CA LEU A 131 -1.04 -4.16 10.20
C LEU A 131 -1.51 -2.74 10.43
N LEU A 132 -0.75 -2.04 11.26
CA LEU A 132 -1.00 -0.66 11.62
C LEU A 132 0.01 0.24 10.94
N HIS A 133 -0.47 1.30 10.30
CA HIS A 133 0.34 2.45 9.97
C HIS A 133 0.48 3.29 11.23
N HIS A 134 1.66 3.29 11.84
CA HIS A 134 1.97 4.13 12.99
C HIS A 134 2.75 5.36 12.52
N GLU A 135 2.27 6.53 12.89
CA GLU A 135 2.93 7.81 12.70
C GLU A 135 3.37 8.37 14.05
N TYR A 136 4.68 8.56 14.20
CA TYR A 136 5.21 9.39 15.28
C TYR A 136 5.41 10.80 14.74
N GLN A 137 4.53 11.71 15.13
CA GLN A 137 4.50 13.09 14.67
C GLN A 137 5.34 13.99 15.59
N ALA A 138 6.65 13.84 15.50
CA ALA A 138 7.62 14.46 16.42
C ALA A 138 7.51 15.98 16.52
N ASN A 139 7.02 16.68 15.48
CA ASN A 139 6.78 18.12 15.48
C ASN A 139 5.71 18.56 16.51
N GLU A 140 4.84 17.65 16.93
CA GLU A 140 3.80 17.91 17.94
C GLU A 140 4.25 17.60 19.37
N HIS A 141 5.38 16.91 19.53
CA HIS A 141 5.94 16.57 20.84
C HIS A 141 7.07 17.53 21.23
N PRO A 142 6.97 18.26 22.35
CA PRO A 142 8.00 19.21 22.78
C PRO A 142 9.40 18.59 22.83
N GLY A 143 10.37 19.24 22.18
CA GLY A 143 11.77 18.80 22.16
C GLY A 143 12.09 17.62 21.24
N ARG A 144 11.12 17.10 20.48
CA ARG A 144 11.30 15.96 19.59
C ARG A 144 11.58 16.34 18.13
N CYS A 145 11.36 17.60 17.75
CA CYS A 145 11.71 18.14 16.45
C CYS A 145 12.13 19.60 16.59
N ARG A 146 13.18 20.02 15.87
CA ARG A 146 13.58 21.44 15.79
C ARG A 146 12.69 22.23 14.85
N SER A 147 12.18 21.57 13.81
CA SER A 147 11.32 22.19 12.82
C SER A 147 9.88 22.32 13.34
N LYS A 148 9.20 23.36 12.84
CA LYS A 148 7.75 23.55 13.00
C LYS A 148 6.97 23.15 11.75
N VAL A 149 7.67 22.68 10.72
CA VAL A 149 7.04 22.29 9.44
C VAL A 149 6.33 20.96 9.63
N TYR A 150 5.07 20.91 9.21
CA TYR A 150 4.27 19.69 9.20
C TYR A 150 4.96 18.62 8.34
N LEU A 151 4.93 17.38 8.76
CA LEU A 151 5.65 16.21 8.20
C LEU A 151 7.16 16.18 8.47
N GLU A 152 7.81 17.23 8.92
CA GLU A 152 9.22 17.11 9.31
C GLU A 152 9.37 16.39 10.65
N CYS A 153 10.44 15.63 10.76
CA CYS A 153 10.76 14.74 11.89
C CYS A 153 9.76 13.61 12.15
N TRP A 154 8.76 13.41 11.29
CA TRP A 154 7.87 12.26 11.42
C TRP A 154 8.65 10.97 11.20
N TYR A 155 8.38 10.00 12.08
CA TYR A 155 8.99 8.68 12.03
C TYR A 155 7.90 7.61 11.94
N ASN A 156 7.73 7.06 10.74
CA ASN A 156 6.64 6.15 10.45
C ASN A 156 7.09 4.70 10.53
N THR A 157 6.23 3.86 11.08
CA THR A 157 6.54 2.45 11.37
C THR A 157 5.33 1.58 11.09
N ILE A 158 5.54 0.36 10.64
CA ILE A 158 4.48 -0.64 10.56
C ILE A 158 4.53 -1.52 11.79
N THR A 159 3.45 -1.49 12.57
CA THR A 159 3.26 -2.31 13.76
C THR A 159 2.09 -3.28 13.59
N THR A 160 1.81 -4.09 14.59
CA THR A 160 0.71 -5.07 14.54
C THR A 160 -0.29 -4.91 15.67
N ALA A 161 -1.51 -5.33 15.41
CA ALA A 161 -2.53 -5.60 16.40
C ALA A 161 -3.31 -6.87 16.02
N ALA A 162 -3.99 -7.46 16.97
CA ALA A 162 -4.83 -8.63 16.76
C ALA A 162 -6.20 -8.48 17.43
N SER A 163 -7.21 -9.02 16.78
CA SER A 163 -8.56 -9.18 17.35
C SER A 163 -8.89 -10.66 17.49
N ARG A 164 -9.72 -11.01 18.48
CA ARG A 164 -10.26 -12.36 18.69
C ARG A 164 -11.78 -12.39 18.69
N ASP A 165 -12.40 -11.29 18.31
CA ASP A 165 -13.85 -11.05 18.39
C ASP A 165 -14.42 -10.43 17.10
N GLY A 166 -13.84 -10.80 15.93
CA GLY A 166 -14.32 -10.32 14.64
C GLY A 166 -14.05 -8.84 14.41
N GLY A 167 -12.96 -8.29 14.97
CA GLY A 167 -12.59 -6.89 14.81
C GLY A 167 -13.37 -5.94 15.69
N ALA A 168 -14.10 -6.42 16.72
CA ALA A 168 -14.77 -5.55 17.68
C ALA A 168 -13.78 -4.84 18.59
N ARG A 169 -12.66 -5.47 18.88
CA ARG A 169 -11.55 -4.90 19.62
C ARG A 169 -10.23 -5.43 19.09
N PHE A 170 -9.27 -4.55 18.87
CA PHE A 170 -7.88 -4.90 18.58
C PHE A 170 -7.00 -4.62 19.80
N THR A 171 -6.05 -5.50 20.03
CA THR A 171 -5.03 -5.36 21.06
C THR A 171 -3.64 -5.39 20.45
N ARG A 172 -2.75 -4.55 20.96
CA ARG A 172 -1.32 -4.52 20.63
C ARG A 172 -0.55 -5.21 21.75
N THR A 173 0.62 -5.74 21.46
CA THR A 173 1.61 -6.05 22.49
C THR A 173 2.08 -4.74 23.14
N ASP A 174 2.60 -4.78 24.36
CA ASP A 174 3.20 -3.62 25.02
C ASP A 174 4.71 -3.85 25.21
N PRO A 175 5.53 -3.09 24.49
CA PRO A 175 5.20 -2.16 23.41
C PRO A 175 4.78 -2.90 22.13
N PRO A 176 4.15 -2.18 21.18
CA PRO A 176 3.67 -2.75 19.92
C PRO A 176 4.78 -3.44 19.15
N ALA A 177 4.47 -4.62 18.60
CA ALA A 177 5.41 -5.39 17.79
C ALA A 177 5.61 -4.74 16.41
N VAL A 178 6.87 -4.64 15.99
CA VAL A 178 7.28 -3.95 14.75
C VAL A 178 7.45 -4.96 13.62
N VAL A 179 6.82 -4.66 12.49
CA VAL A 179 7.00 -5.36 11.21
C VAL A 179 8.07 -4.67 10.36
N ALA A 180 8.01 -3.33 10.28
CA ALA A 180 8.98 -2.57 9.51
C ALA A 180 9.23 -1.19 10.14
N ALA A 181 10.48 -0.93 10.52
CA ALA A 181 10.98 0.36 10.97
C ALA A 181 12.24 0.74 10.18
N ALA A 182 12.50 2.04 10.03
CA ALA A 182 13.79 2.50 9.52
C ALA A 182 14.92 2.05 10.49
N PRO A 183 16.14 1.76 9.98
CA PRO A 183 17.22 1.17 10.79
C PRO A 183 17.93 2.18 11.68
N PHE A 184 17.25 3.21 12.11
CA PHE A 184 17.74 4.26 13.02
C PHE A 184 16.59 4.76 13.89
N ARG A 185 16.92 5.35 15.02
CA ARG A 185 15.96 5.99 15.92
C ARG A 185 15.53 7.34 15.37
N GLN A 186 14.36 7.81 15.76
CA GLN A 186 13.91 9.16 15.46
C GLN A 186 14.91 10.19 16.02
N GLU A 187 15.19 11.22 15.22
CA GLU A 187 16.18 12.27 15.54
C GLU A 187 15.52 13.64 15.51
N VAL A 188 15.92 14.52 16.41
CA VAL A 188 15.41 15.89 16.54
C VAL A 188 15.65 16.71 15.26
N ASP A 189 16.73 16.41 14.54
CA ASP A 189 17.13 17.05 13.26
C ASP A 189 16.89 16.14 12.06
N GLN A 190 15.93 15.23 12.14
CA GLN A 190 15.68 14.24 11.09
C GLN A 190 15.38 14.86 9.72
N GLY A 191 14.87 16.09 9.68
CA GLY A 191 14.38 16.73 8.46
C GLY A 191 13.08 16.07 7.97
N ARG A 192 12.97 15.76 6.68
CA ARG A 192 11.77 15.17 6.09
C ARG A 192 11.34 13.89 6.80
N HIS A 193 10.04 13.55 6.74
CA HIS A 193 9.56 12.35 7.37
C HIS A 193 10.24 11.09 6.80
N ARG A 194 10.43 10.07 7.65
CA ARG A 194 11.17 8.85 7.37
C ARG A 194 10.39 7.63 7.80
N GLY A 195 10.72 6.48 7.22
CA GLY A 195 10.24 5.19 7.64
C GLY A 195 9.33 4.50 6.64
N PHE A 196 8.48 3.64 7.16
CA PHE A 196 7.53 2.83 6.41
C PHE A 196 6.10 3.24 6.74
N PHE A 197 5.23 3.30 5.72
CA PHE A 197 3.87 3.81 5.91
C PHE A 197 2.89 3.21 4.90
N ASN A 198 1.60 3.34 5.22
CA ASN A 198 0.46 2.98 4.38
C ASN A 198 0.56 1.59 3.73
N PRO A 199 0.49 0.50 4.51
CA PRO A 199 0.30 -0.83 3.94
C PRO A 199 -0.91 -0.87 3.01
N SER A 200 -0.78 -1.59 1.87
CA SER A 200 -1.93 -1.99 1.07
C SER A 200 -2.79 -2.99 1.87
N ASN A 201 -3.90 -3.48 1.27
CA ASN A 201 -4.51 -4.70 1.81
C ASN A 201 -3.51 -5.88 1.71
N ILE A 202 -3.70 -6.89 2.58
CA ILE A 202 -3.01 -8.17 2.45
C ILE A 202 -3.72 -9.00 1.38
N VAL A 203 -2.93 -9.68 0.54
CA VAL A 203 -3.45 -10.62 -0.47
C VAL A 203 -2.80 -11.99 -0.33
N GLY A 204 -3.56 -13.04 -0.65
CA GLY A 204 -3.12 -14.43 -0.54
C GLY A 204 -2.68 -15.05 -1.87
N ASP A 205 -1.57 -15.81 -1.86
CA ASP A 205 -1.20 -16.72 -2.94
C ASP A 205 -0.62 -18.01 -2.38
N GLY A 206 -1.41 -19.05 -2.41
CA GLY A 206 -1.10 -20.31 -1.74
C GLY A 206 -0.86 -20.12 -0.24
N ARG A 207 0.32 -20.54 0.24
CA ARG A 207 0.68 -20.37 1.66
C ARG A 207 1.13 -18.94 2.02
N TRP A 208 1.41 -18.10 1.02
CA TRP A 208 2.00 -16.79 1.24
C TRP A 208 0.94 -15.69 1.32
N ARG A 209 1.21 -14.70 2.16
CA ARG A 209 0.48 -13.45 2.26
C ARG A 209 1.42 -12.31 1.91
N TYR A 210 0.95 -11.40 1.06
CA TYR A 210 1.72 -10.28 0.54
C TYR A 210 1.07 -8.96 0.90
N VAL A 211 1.91 -7.93 1.10
CA VAL A 211 1.47 -6.56 1.33
C VAL A 211 2.49 -5.60 0.71
N PHE A 212 2.03 -4.55 0.06
CA PHE A 212 2.88 -3.43 -0.30
C PHE A 212 2.95 -2.45 0.85
N VAL A 213 4.15 -1.98 1.16
CA VAL A 213 4.41 -0.96 2.18
C VAL A 213 5.25 0.13 1.55
N SER A 214 4.82 1.37 1.67
CA SER A 214 5.57 2.50 1.12
C SER A 214 6.67 2.93 2.07
N THR A 215 7.75 3.50 1.51
CA THR A 215 8.81 4.16 2.27
C THR A 215 9.21 5.45 1.59
N THR A 216 9.52 6.48 2.37
CA THR A 216 10.12 7.72 1.87
C THR A 216 11.61 7.55 1.56
N GLY A 217 12.19 6.40 1.93
CA GLY A 217 13.61 6.15 1.83
C GLY A 217 14.45 6.98 2.81
N TRP A 218 15.71 6.70 2.84
CA TRP A 218 16.71 7.42 3.65
C TRP A 218 18.11 7.23 3.07
N GLU A 219 18.97 8.17 3.37
CA GLU A 219 20.39 8.17 3.04
C GLU A 219 21.19 7.96 4.34
N ARG A 220 21.76 6.77 4.52
CA ARG A 220 22.61 6.42 5.67
C ARG A 220 23.77 5.55 5.19
N PRO A 221 25.04 5.86 5.54
CA PRO A 221 26.18 5.05 5.12
C PRO A 221 25.97 3.55 5.40
N GLY A 222 26.00 2.75 4.32
CA GLY A 222 25.83 1.29 4.39
C GLY A 222 24.40 0.79 4.56
N SER A 223 23.39 1.67 4.49
CA SER A 223 21.97 1.29 4.59
C SER A 223 21.02 2.24 3.86
N ASP A 224 21.45 2.80 2.72
CA ASP A 224 20.61 3.67 1.91
C ASP A 224 19.40 2.92 1.36
N GLN A 225 18.20 3.49 1.55
CA GLN A 225 16.95 2.94 1.05
C GLN A 225 16.32 3.91 0.06
N ALA A 226 16.07 3.46 -1.16
CA ALA A 226 15.29 4.22 -2.12
C ALA A 226 13.83 4.37 -1.65
N GLY A 227 13.23 5.53 -1.91
CA GLY A 227 11.79 5.71 -1.73
C GLY A 227 10.99 4.89 -2.74
N GLY A 228 9.74 4.53 -2.37
CA GLY A 228 8.83 3.78 -3.23
C GLY A 228 8.05 2.71 -2.47
N ALA A 229 7.44 1.78 -3.20
CA ALA A 229 6.67 0.68 -2.64
C ALA A 229 7.52 -0.59 -2.50
N CYS A 230 7.64 -1.11 -1.29
CA CYS A 230 8.29 -2.38 -0.96
C CYS A 230 7.25 -3.49 -0.90
N LEU A 231 7.50 -4.63 -1.53
CA LEU A 231 6.65 -5.81 -1.38
C LEU A 231 7.15 -6.68 -0.23
N PHE A 232 6.31 -6.89 0.76
CA PHE A 232 6.57 -7.78 1.90
C PHE A 232 5.80 -9.09 1.74
N ARG A 233 6.34 -10.17 2.33
CA ARG A 233 5.74 -11.50 2.33
C ARG A 233 5.87 -12.17 3.70
N THR A 234 4.85 -12.92 4.08
CA THR A 234 4.84 -13.82 5.23
C THR A 234 4.04 -15.08 4.94
N ASP A 235 4.21 -16.13 5.71
CA ASP A 235 3.31 -17.29 5.77
C ASP A 235 2.44 -17.29 7.04
N ASP A 236 2.63 -16.29 7.91
CA ASP A 236 1.80 -16.04 9.09
C ASP A 236 1.65 -14.52 9.33
N PRO A 237 0.53 -13.91 8.94
CA PRO A 237 0.31 -12.49 9.13
C PRO A 237 0.26 -12.04 10.59
N ALA A 238 -0.02 -12.95 11.53
CA ALA A 238 -0.11 -12.65 12.94
C ALA A 238 1.27 -12.58 13.62
N ASP A 239 2.31 -13.16 13.00
CA ASP A 239 3.68 -13.12 13.52
C ASP A 239 4.47 -11.97 12.85
N PRO A 240 4.73 -10.84 13.55
CA PRO A 240 5.47 -9.71 13.01
C PRO A 240 6.91 -10.07 12.61
N GLY A 241 7.51 -11.06 13.28
CA GLY A 241 8.87 -11.51 13.04
C GLY A 241 9.06 -12.30 11.75
N ARG A 242 7.97 -12.71 11.07
CA ARG A 242 8.02 -13.52 9.83
C ARG A 242 7.89 -12.72 8.55
N TRP A 243 7.54 -11.46 8.61
CA TRP A 243 7.48 -10.60 7.45
C TRP A 243 8.87 -10.33 6.85
N ARG A 244 9.01 -10.50 5.55
CA ARG A 244 10.25 -10.25 4.80
C ARG A 244 9.96 -9.45 3.54
N ALA A 245 10.74 -8.40 3.29
CA ALA A 245 10.64 -7.62 2.08
C ALA A 245 11.48 -8.18 0.94
N TRP A 246 11.05 -7.91 -0.28
CA TRP A 246 11.74 -8.23 -1.51
C TRP A 246 13.01 -7.38 -1.66
N THR A 247 14.15 -8.03 -1.93
CA THR A 247 15.46 -7.37 -2.08
C THR A 247 15.92 -7.23 -3.55
N GLY A 248 15.05 -7.57 -4.52
CA GLY A 248 15.46 -7.73 -5.92
C GLY A 248 15.93 -9.14 -6.28
N ARG A 249 16.20 -9.99 -5.27
CA ARG A 249 16.65 -11.38 -5.46
C ARG A 249 15.84 -12.39 -4.67
N GLY A 250 15.20 -11.96 -3.59
CA GLY A 250 14.40 -12.83 -2.71
C GLY A 250 13.77 -12.05 -1.56
N PHE A 251 12.83 -12.67 -0.87
CA PHE A 251 12.17 -12.11 0.31
C PHE A 251 13.02 -12.39 1.54
N THR A 252 14.05 -11.58 1.79
CA THR A 252 15.03 -11.79 2.86
C THR A 252 15.24 -10.58 3.76
N ALA A 253 14.87 -9.37 3.34
CA ALA A 253 15.05 -8.17 4.16
C ALA A 253 14.08 -8.15 5.34
N ALA A 254 14.60 -7.88 6.53
CA ALA A 254 13.86 -7.63 7.75
C ALA A 254 14.20 -6.23 8.26
N PHE A 255 13.20 -5.54 8.81
CA PHE A 255 13.32 -4.17 9.32
C PHE A 255 12.89 -4.12 10.79
N PRO A 256 13.73 -4.66 11.70
CA PRO A 256 13.40 -4.79 13.12
C PRO A 256 13.37 -3.43 13.82
N ASP A 257 12.84 -3.43 15.03
CA ASP A 257 12.80 -2.28 15.94
C ASP A 257 14.20 -1.75 16.28
N PRO A 258 14.55 -0.52 15.87
CA PRO A 258 15.88 0.06 16.11
C PRO A 258 16.10 0.50 17.58
N TYR A 259 15.04 0.55 18.39
CA TYR A 259 15.15 0.87 19.82
C TYR A 259 15.54 -0.34 20.66
N ARG A 260 15.28 -1.56 20.16
CA ARG A 260 15.51 -2.83 20.86
C ARG A 260 16.61 -3.68 20.23
N THR A 261 16.78 -3.59 18.93
CA THR A 261 17.77 -4.37 18.19
C THR A 261 18.91 -3.47 17.75
N PRO A 262 20.18 -3.81 18.05
CA PRO A 262 21.30 -3.06 17.50
C PRO A 262 21.22 -3.01 15.98
N VAL A 263 21.27 -1.80 15.44
CA VAL A 263 21.21 -1.59 13.99
C VAL A 263 22.51 -2.14 13.40
N LYS A 264 22.41 -3.25 12.69
CA LYS A 264 23.42 -3.72 11.72
C LYS A 264 23.14 -3.03 10.40
N PRO A 265 24.12 -2.94 9.46
CA PRO A 265 23.79 -2.50 8.10
C PRO A 265 22.55 -3.25 7.63
N ALA A 266 21.46 -2.51 7.46
CA ALA A 266 20.17 -3.12 7.19
C ALA A 266 20.10 -3.58 5.73
N ALA A 267 19.54 -4.75 5.50
CA ALA A 267 19.07 -5.09 4.17
C ALA A 267 18.03 -4.05 3.71
N THR A 268 18.09 -3.67 2.45
CA THR A 268 17.12 -2.76 1.85
C THR A 268 16.05 -3.53 1.07
N CYS A 269 14.86 -2.98 0.94
CA CYS A 269 13.89 -3.48 -0.03
C CYS A 269 14.20 -2.92 -1.43
N ALA A 270 13.93 -3.70 -2.46
CA ALA A 270 13.88 -3.22 -3.83
C ALA A 270 12.49 -2.60 -4.08
N ALA A 271 12.46 -1.31 -4.38
CA ALA A 271 11.23 -0.63 -4.75
C ALA A 271 10.61 -1.25 -6.02
N ILE A 272 9.32 -1.47 -5.99
CA ILE A 272 8.55 -2.03 -7.11
C ILE A 272 7.95 -0.88 -7.93
N ALA A 273 8.33 -0.78 -9.20
CA ALA A 273 7.70 0.14 -10.15
C ALA A 273 6.30 -0.41 -10.58
N PRO A 274 5.36 0.45 -11.00
CA PRO A 274 5.48 1.89 -11.23
C PRO A 274 4.96 2.77 -10.08
N PHE A 275 4.93 2.30 -8.85
CA PHE A 275 4.22 2.96 -7.73
C PHE A 275 4.98 4.19 -7.20
N PRO A 276 4.48 5.43 -7.45
CA PRO A 276 5.11 6.66 -6.97
C PRO A 276 4.72 7.00 -5.53
N ALA A 277 3.70 6.30 -5.00
CA ALA A 277 3.01 6.56 -3.76
C ALA A 277 2.51 5.24 -3.15
N PRO A 278 1.88 5.26 -1.98
CA PRO A 278 1.26 4.07 -1.41
C PRO A 278 0.32 3.37 -2.38
N VAL A 279 0.44 2.05 -2.45
CA VAL A 279 -0.50 1.21 -3.18
C VAL A 279 -1.81 1.15 -2.41
N GLY A 280 -2.88 1.66 -3.01
CA GLY A 280 -4.19 1.73 -2.37
C GLY A 280 -4.78 0.36 -2.12
N ALA A 281 -4.83 -0.50 -3.14
CA ALA A 281 -5.23 -1.90 -3.00
C ALA A 281 -4.59 -2.77 -4.06
N VAL A 282 -4.46 -4.06 -3.74
CA VAL A 282 -4.12 -5.13 -4.68
C VAL A 282 -5.18 -6.20 -4.57
N VAL A 283 -5.65 -6.73 -5.70
CA VAL A 283 -6.63 -7.81 -5.76
C VAL A 283 -6.29 -8.78 -6.88
N ARG A 284 -6.72 -10.03 -6.77
CA ARG A 284 -6.53 -11.02 -7.82
C ARG A 284 -7.79 -11.16 -8.67
N HIS A 285 -7.68 -11.00 -9.97
CA HIS A 285 -8.80 -11.23 -10.89
C HIS A 285 -9.04 -12.73 -11.05
N ARG A 286 -10.23 -13.21 -10.66
CA ARG A 286 -10.57 -14.65 -10.64
C ARG A 286 -10.48 -15.30 -12.02
N GLY A 287 -10.93 -14.61 -13.07
CA GLY A 287 -10.96 -15.17 -14.42
C GLY A 287 -9.59 -15.37 -15.07
N THR A 288 -8.63 -14.46 -14.82
CA THR A 288 -7.29 -14.50 -15.45
C THR A 288 -6.18 -14.90 -14.50
N GLY A 289 -6.41 -14.86 -13.18
CA GLY A 289 -5.39 -15.02 -12.16
C GLY A 289 -4.42 -13.84 -12.04
N ALA A 290 -4.63 -12.77 -12.81
CA ALA A 290 -3.80 -11.58 -12.76
C ALA A 290 -4.04 -10.75 -11.49
N TRP A 291 -3.01 -10.08 -11.03
CA TRP A 291 -3.10 -9.08 -9.98
C TRP A 291 -3.47 -7.73 -10.57
N ILE A 292 -4.29 -6.98 -9.87
CA ILE A 292 -4.67 -5.60 -10.18
C ILE A 292 -4.27 -4.75 -8.99
N ALA A 293 -3.56 -3.65 -9.24
CA ALA A 293 -3.30 -2.64 -8.23
C ALA A 293 -3.96 -1.32 -8.59
N VAL A 294 -4.51 -0.63 -7.59
CA VAL A 294 -4.97 0.76 -7.70
C VAL A 294 -4.19 1.65 -6.73
N PHE A 295 -3.88 2.86 -7.19
CA PHE A 295 -3.08 3.81 -6.41
C PHE A 295 -3.38 5.25 -6.87
N MET A 296 -2.97 6.25 -6.06
CA MET A 296 -3.01 7.65 -6.49
C MET A 296 -1.66 8.08 -7.05
N ALA A 297 -1.72 9.01 -8.01
CA ALA A 297 -0.54 9.70 -8.50
C ALA A 297 -0.85 11.18 -8.75
N LYS A 298 0.15 12.03 -8.48
CA LYS A 298 0.18 13.43 -8.90
C LYS A 298 0.69 13.51 -10.34
N ALA A 299 0.21 14.50 -11.09
CA ALA A 299 0.71 14.77 -12.43
C ALA A 299 2.23 14.95 -12.45
N GLY A 300 2.90 14.29 -13.39
CA GLY A 300 4.35 14.32 -13.59
C GLY A 300 4.93 12.93 -13.93
N GLY A 301 6.04 12.91 -14.62
CA GLY A 301 6.71 11.67 -15.01
C GLY A 301 5.83 10.73 -15.85
N LEU A 302 5.52 9.56 -15.34
CA LEU A 302 4.67 8.56 -16.00
C LEU A 302 3.16 8.91 -15.96
N PHE A 303 2.78 9.94 -15.23
CA PHE A 303 1.39 10.28 -14.95
C PHE A 303 1.01 11.60 -15.60
N PRO A 304 0.29 11.61 -16.75
CA PRO A 304 -0.02 12.84 -17.49
C PRO A 304 -0.93 13.81 -16.72
N GLN A 305 -1.68 13.31 -15.74
CA GLN A 305 -2.57 14.10 -14.88
C GLN A 305 -2.70 13.46 -13.51
N SER A 306 -3.11 14.25 -12.51
CA SER A 306 -3.40 13.74 -11.17
C SER A 306 -4.66 12.86 -11.17
N GLY A 307 -4.67 11.82 -10.34
CA GLY A 307 -5.81 10.92 -10.24
C GLY A 307 -5.50 9.56 -9.65
N PHE A 308 -6.47 8.66 -9.78
CA PHE A 308 -6.29 7.24 -9.50
C PHE A 308 -5.89 6.51 -10.76
N TYR A 309 -4.91 5.66 -10.62
CA TYR A 309 -4.37 4.79 -11.65
C TYR A 309 -4.54 3.34 -11.26
N TRP A 310 -4.53 2.48 -12.26
CA TRP A 310 -4.48 1.04 -12.10
C TRP A 310 -3.39 0.44 -12.99
N THR A 311 -2.92 -0.71 -12.58
CA THR A 311 -1.96 -1.53 -13.35
C THR A 311 -2.22 -3.00 -13.06
N SER A 312 -1.69 -3.89 -13.90
CA SER A 312 -1.80 -5.34 -13.72
C SER A 312 -0.44 -6.01 -13.69
N SER A 313 -0.41 -7.20 -13.05
CA SER A 313 0.79 -8.02 -12.89
C SER A 313 0.43 -9.51 -12.91
N ARG A 314 1.40 -10.35 -13.27
CA ARG A 314 1.28 -11.81 -13.16
C ARG A 314 1.99 -12.39 -11.94
N ASP A 315 2.86 -11.60 -11.28
CA ASP A 315 3.80 -12.09 -10.27
C ASP A 315 3.98 -11.16 -9.05
N LEU A 316 3.24 -10.05 -8.97
CA LEU A 316 3.38 -8.97 -7.98
C LEU A 316 4.70 -8.18 -8.05
N LEU A 317 5.64 -8.57 -8.88
CA LEU A 317 6.98 -7.97 -8.98
C LEU A 317 7.14 -7.13 -10.24
N THR A 318 6.53 -7.58 -11.33
CA THR A 318 6.57 -6.91 -12.62
C THR A 318 5.18 -6.42 -12.98
N TRP A 319 5.03 -5.12 -13.16
CA TRP A 319 3.74 -4.48 -13.41
C TRP A 319 3.72 -3.82 -14.80
N ASP A 320 2.56 -3.85 -15.43
CA ASP A 320 2.30 -3.20 -16.70
C ASP A 320 2.37 -1.68 -16.58
N ALA A 321 2.36 -0.96 -17.70
CA ALA A 321 2.26 0.49 -17.70
C ALA A 321 0.96 0.96 -17.00
N PRO A 322 1.02 1.92 -16.08
CA PRO A 322 -0.16 2.40 -15.37
C PRO A 322 -1.14 3.10 -16.31
N ARG A 323 -2.43 2.92 -16.05
CA ARG A 323 -3.53 3.53 -16.80
C ARG A 323 -4.42 4.33 -15.86
N LEU A 324 -4.87 5.49 -16.32
CA LEU A 324 -5.78 6.33 -15.56
C LEU A 324 -7.12 5.62 -15.38
N LEU A 325 -7.63 5.64 -14.14
CA LEU A 325 -8.96 5.14 -13.77
C LEU A 325 -9.93 6.28 -13.47
N LEU A 326 -9.48 7.26 -12.68
CA LEU A 326 -10.26 8.44 -12.29
C LEU A 326 -9.37 9.67 -12.27
N ALA A 327 -9.66 10.66 -13.12
CA ALA A 327 -8.97 11.95 -13.08
C ALA A 327 -9.50 12.82 -11.94
N GLY A 328 -8.63 13.58 -11.32
CA GLY A 328 -8.95 14.57 -10.30
C GLY A 328 -7.74 14.91 -9.44
N PRO A 329 -7.73 16.10 -8.82
CA PRO A 329 -6.69 16.45 -7.88
C PRO A 329 -6.71 15.49 -6.68
N THR A 330 -5.53 15.03 -6.28
CA THR A 330 -5.35 14.05 -5.22
C THR A 330 -4.82 14.71 -3.95
N LEU A 331 -4.72 13.96 -2.86
CA LEU A 331 -4.11 14.41 -1.61
C LEU A 331 -2.66 14.95 -1.78
N TYR A 332 -1.98 14.64 -2.90
CA TYR A 332 -0.63 15.10 -3.19
C TYR A 332 -0.57 16.40 -4.00
N ASP A 333 -1.72 16.90 -4.44
CA ASP A 333 -1.83 18.17 -5.15
C ASP A 333 -1.96 19.34 -4.18
N ASP A 334 -1.68 20.55 -4.68
CA ASP A 334 -1.88 21.77 -3.90
C ASP A 334 -3.39 21.97 -3.66
N PRO A 335 -3.84 22.01 -2.40
CA PRO A 335 -5.24 22.23 -2.10
C PRO A 335 -5.78 23.54 -2.65
N CYS A 336 -4.94 24.59 -2.77
CA CYS A 336 -5.33 25.89 -3.35
C CYS A 336 -5.78 25.78 -4.80
N GLY A 337 -5.20 24.84 -5.55
CA GLY A 337 -5.52 24.58 -6.96
C GLY A 337 -6.60 23.53 -7.19
N ALA A 338 -7.16 22.94 -6.12
CA ALA A 338 -8.00 21.75 -6.22
C ALA A 338 -9.49 22.01 -6.57
N GLY A 339 -9.89 23.28 -6.81
CA GLY A 339 -11.27 23.60 -7.20
C GLY A 339 -12.34 23.23 -6.17
N GLY A 340 -11.97 23.12 -4.89
CA GLY A 340 -12.88 22.83 -3.78
C GLY A 340 -12.91 21.37 -3.33
N GLY A 341 -12.19 20.45 -3.96
CA GLY A 341 -12.17 19.04 -3.52
C GLY A 341 -10.97 18.24 -4.03
N LEU A 342 -10.59 17.24 -3.22
CA LEU A 342 -9.56 16.26 -3.53
C LEU A 342 -10.14 14.85 -3.46
N ILE A 343 -9.47 13.91 -4.11
CA ILE A 343 -9.74 12.47 -3.98
C ILE A 343 -8.54 11.76 -3.34
N ALA A 344 -8.80 10.77 -2.48
CA ALA A 344 -7.75 10.08 -1.76
C ALA A 344 -8.11 8.62 -1.46
N TYR A 345 -7.10 7.83 -1.11
CA TYR A 345 -7.23 6.49 -0.53
C TYR A 345 -8.04 5.49 -1.36
N PRO A 346 -7.70 5.26 -2.64
CA PRO A 346 -8.45 4.30 -3.46
C PRO A 346 -8.28 2.87 -2.93
N SER A 347 -9.36 2.08 -3.03
CA SER A 347 -9.35 0.64 -2.81
C SER A 347 -10.31 -0.06 -3.77
N LEU A 348 -10.07 -1.35 -4.05
CA LEU A 348 -10.97 -2.20 -4.82
C LEU A 348 -11.55 -3.28 -3.92
N LEU A 349 -12.88 -3.40 -3.90
CA LEU A 349 -13.62 -4.38 -3.12
C LEU A 349 -14.70 -5.01 -4.00
N ASP A 350 -14.73 -6.34 -4.09
CA ASP A 350 -15.78 -7.04 -4.84
C ASP A 350 -16.84 -7.57 -3.86
N PRO A 351 -18.10 -7.09 -3.91
CA PRO A 351 -19.18 -7.65 -3.09
C PRO A 351 -19.34 -9.17 -3.24
N GLN A 352 -18.92 -9.72 -4.38
CA GLN A 352 -18.98 -11.15 -4.70
C GLN A 352 -17.62 -11.86 -4.51
N ALA A 353 -16.66 -11.24 -3.82
CA ALA A 353 -15.40 -11.88 -3.49
C ALA A 353 -15.65 -13.22 -2.81
N GLN A 354 -14.88 -14.24 -3.20
CA GLN A 354 -14.99 -15.58 -2.65
C GLN A 354 -14.26 -15.69 -1.31
N GLY A 355 -13.13 -14.97 -1.20
CA GLY A 355 -12.35 -14.89 0.04
C GLY A 355 -12.97 -13.96 1.08
N ARG A 356 -12.69 -14.23 2.37
CA ARG A 356 -13.14 -13.37 3.46
C ARG A 356 -12.50 -11.97 3.43
N ASN A 357 -11.30 -11.86 2.88
CA ASN A 357 -10.47 -10.66 2.97
C ASN A 357 -10.63 -9.71 1.78
N PHE A 358 -11.57 -9.98 0.86
CA PHE A 358 -11.79 -9.18 -0.35
C PHE A 358 -10.51 -8.98 -1.17
N ASP A 359 -9.66 -9.99 -1.20
CA ASP A 359 -8.40 -10.01 -1.94
C ASP A 359 -8.53 -10.55 -3.38
N ASP A 360 -9.76 -10.84 -3.81
CA ASP A 360 -10.10 -11.26 -5.17
C ASP A 360 -11.26 -10.44 -5.77
N VAL A 361 -11.31 -10.36 -7.10
CA VAL A 361 -12.36 -9.69 -7.87
C VAL A 361 -12.76 -10.51 -9.10
N GLY A 362 -14.04 -10.39 -9.50
CA GLY A 362 -14.53 -10.85 -10.80
C GLY A 362 -14.44 -9.77 -11.88
N ASP A 363 -15.36 -9.82 -12.85
CA ASP A 363 -15.45 -8.84 -13.93
C ASP A 363 -16.06 -7.50 -13.46
N THR A 364 -16.43 -7.41 -12.20
CA THR A 364 -16.94 -6.19 -11.55
C THR A 364 -16.33 -6.05 -10.15
N ALA A 365 -16.20 -4.81 -9.71
CA ALA A 365 -15.76 -4.45 -8.36
C ALA A 365 -16.34 -3.09 -7.96
N LEU A 366 -16.09 -2.66 -6.73
CA LEU A 366 -16.31 -1.31 -6.24
C LEU A 366 -14.97 -0.63 -6.06
N LEU A 367 -14.75 0.50 -6.74
CA LEU A 367 -13.73 1.45 -6.34
C LEU A 367 -14.25 2.23 -5.14
N THR A 368 -13.64 2.07 -3.98
CA THR A 368 -13.93 2.89 -2.80
C THR A 368 -12.83 3.93 -2.62
N TYR A 369 -13.18 5.14 -2.22
CA TYR A 369 -12.23 6.22 -2.00
C TYR A 369 -12.81 7.33 -1.14
N ALA A 370 -11.94 8.17 -0.57
CA ALA A 370 -12.35 9.37 0.15
C ALA A 370 -12.47 10.56 -0.81
N THR A 371 -13.52 11.36 -0.65
CA THR A 371 -13.61 12.72 -1.18
C THR A 371 -13.38 13.69 -0.04
N LEU A 372 -12.52 14.69 -0.26
CA LEU A 372 -12.12 15.66 0.76
C LEU A 372 -12.50 17.05 0.28
N ARG A 373 -13.28 17.78 1.07
CA ARG A 373 -13.59 19.17 0.79
C ARG A 373 -12.43 20.07 1.14
N VAL A 374 -12.16 21.03 0.27
CA VAL A 374 -11.15 22.08 0.47
C VAL A 374 -11.86 23.43 0.62
N GLU A 375 -11.53 24.16 1.68
CA GLU A 375 -11.99 25.52 1.93
C GLU A 375 -10.79 26.43 2.19
N GLY A 376 -10.63 27.47 1.39
CA GLY A 376 -9.53 28.43 1.55
C GLY A 376 -8.14 27.78 1.57
N CYS A 377 -7.83 26.83 0.71
CA CYS A 377 -6.58 26.07 0.67
C CYS A 377 -6.37 25.06 1.81
N ALA A 378 -7.34 24.84 2.69
CA ALA A 378 -7.24 23.86 3.76
C ALA A 378 -8.16 22.66 3.48
N ILE A 379 -7.65 21.45 3.69
CA ILE A 379 -8.46 20.24 3.71
C ILE A 379 -9.27 20.24 5.00
N THR A 380 -10.60 20.13 4.88
CA THR A 380 -11.52 20.16 6.04
C THR A 380 -11.81 18.75 6.55
N SER A 381 -12.56 18.68 7.67
CA SER A 381 -13.14 17.45 8.18
C SER A 381 -14.38 17.00 7.39
N ASP A 382 -14.86 17.79 6.41
CA ASP A 382 -15.93 17.37 5.50
C ASP A 382 -15.36 16.40 4.46
N ARG A 383 -15.43 15.11 4.79
CA ARG A 383 -14.89 14.01 3.99
C ARG A 383 -15.93 12.90 3.91
N ASP A 384 -16.12 12.37 2.70
CA ASP A 384 -17.00 11.23 2.49
C ASP A 384 -16.19 10.01 2.04
N LEU A 385 -16.50 8.83 2.56
CA LEU A 385 -16.11 7.56 1.95
C LEU A 385 -17.18 7.19 0.94
N VAL A 386 -16.78 7.09 -0.32
CA VAL A 386 -17.70 6.76 -1.41
C VAL A 386 -17.31 5.45 -2.09
N LYS A 387 -18.28 4.83 -2.77
CA LYS A 387 -18.06 3.68 -3.66
C LYS A 387 -18.58 4.01 -5.07
N ARG A 388 -17.91 3.45 -6.06
CA ARG A 388 -18.29 3.55 -7.47
C ARG A 388 -18.06 2.23 -8.18
N PRO A 389 -19.02 1.67 -8.90
CA PRO A 389 -18.82 0.41 -9.62
C PRO A 389 -17.74 0.53 -10.70
N VAL A 390 -16.99 -0.54 -10.86
CA VAL A 390 -15.94 -0.72 -11.88
C VAL A 390 -16.25 -1.97 -12.68
N ALA A 391 -16.24 -1.85 -14.00
CA ALA A 391 -16.20 -2.99 -14.91
C ALA A 391 -14.74 -3.32 -15.25
N ILE A 392 -14.39 -4.59 -15.15
CA ILE A 392 -13.07 -5.13 -15.44
C ILE A 392 -13.18 -5.94 -16.73
N LYS A 393 -12.38 -5.60 -17.74
CA LYS A 393 -12.41 -6.27 -19.04
C LYS A 393 -11.12 -7.04 -19.29
N VAL A 394 -11.26 -8.26 -19.77
CA VAL A 394 -10.18 -9.08 -20.31
C VAL A 394 -10.09 -8.89 -21.82
N TRP A 395 -8.96 -9.27 -22.41
CA TRP A 395 -8.86 -9.37 -23.85
C TRP A 395 -9.76 -10.51 -24.36
N PRO A 396 -10.37 -10.36 -25.56
CA PRO A 396 -11.23 -11.39 -26.16
C PRO A 396 -10.49 -12.69 -26.42
#